data_ea80fc0d8668b784f053aa35c4ddf5fd
#
_entry.id   ea80fc0d8668b784f053aa35c4ddf5fd
#
_cell.length_a   1.000
_cell.length_b   1.000
_cell.length_c   1.000
_cell.angle_alpha   90.00
_cell.angle_beta   90.00
_cell.angle_gamma   90.00
#
_symmetry.space_group_name_H-M   'P 1'
#
loop_
_entity.id
_entity.type
_entity.pdbx_description
1 polymer ?
#
loop_
_entity_poly.entity_id
_entity_poly.type
_entity_poly.pdbx_seq_one_letter_code
_entity_poly.pdbx_strand_id
1 'polypeptide(L)'
;MSDPCFLGEVVAAVPGSVVEITGAEGHHAGSVRRIRVGESVLVTDGQGHAVRGPAIEVTKGSVSVETVEILHTPATTHRWVAVQALPKSDRAELAVATLTEMGVHEILAWQADRSI
;
A
#
# COMPACT_ATOMS: atom_id res chain seq x y z
N MET A 1 11.28 5.93 12.73
CA MET A 1 10.10 6.32 11.94
C MET A 1 10.16 5.64 10.59
N SER A 2 9.06 5.09 10.14
CA SER A 2 8.97 4.51 8.81
C SER A 2 8.67 5.61 7.78
N ASP A 3 9.22 5.46 6.58
CA ASP A 3 8.89 6.35 5.47
C ASP A 3 7.39 6.27 5.14
N PRO A 4 6.75 7.37 4.73
CA PRO A 4 5.40 7.33 4.22
C PRO A 4 5.35 6.45 2.97
N CYS A 5 4.33 5.58 2.87
CA CYS A 5 4.19 4.60 1.82
C CYS A 5 2.93 4.87 0.99
N PHE A 6 3.06 4.84 -0.32
CA PHE A 6 1.97 5.05 -1.28
C PHE A 6 1.96 3.98 -2.35
N LEU A 7 0.80 3.74 -2.95
CA LEU A 7 0.67 2.86 -4.11
C LEU A 7 1.07 3.59 -5.40
N GLY A 8 1.80 2.88 -6.27
CA GLY A 8 2.22 3.40 -7.56
C GLY A 8 2.81 2.32 -8.45
N GLU A 9 3.09 2.67 -9.70
CA GLU A 9 3.70 1.76 -10.68
C GLU A 9 5.22 1.80 -10.55
N VAL A 10 5.82 0.72 -10.07
CA VAL A 10 7.26 0.64 -9.78
C VAL A 10 8.00 -0.46 -10.53
N VAL A 11 7.29 -1.34 -11.26
CA VAL A 11 7.89 -2.53 -11.89
C VAL A 11 9.00 -2.18 -12.89
N ALA A 12 8.86 -1.06 -13.60
CA ALA A 12 9.85 -0.59 -14.57
C ALA A 12 10.92 0.34 -13.98
N ALA A 13 10.87 0.59 -12.66
CA ALA A 13 11.80 1.52 -12.03
C ALA A 13 13.23 0.94 -12.00
N VAL A 14 14.17 1.82 -12.27
CA VAL A 14 15.61 1.55 -12.16
C VAL A 14 16.25 2.65 -11.31
N PRO A 15 17.41 2.42 -10.69
CA PRO A 15 18.11 3.46 -9.94
C PRO A 15 18.28 4.73 -10.76
N GLY A 16 17.89 5.88 -10.21
CA GLY A 16 17.90 7.18 -10.86
C GLY A 16 16.66 7.51 -11.70
N SER A 17 15.75 6.55 -11.93
CA SER A 17 14.47 6.83 -12.58
C SER A 17 13.51 7.58 -11.65
N VAL A 18 12.53 8.24 -12.23
CA VAL A 18 11.48 8.95 -11.48
C VAL A 18 10.20 8.15 -11.52
N VAL A 19 9.63 7.92 -10.35
CA VAL A 19 8.30 7.32 -10.17
C VAL A 19 7.33 8.41 -9.79
N GLU A 20 6.21 8.51 -10.49
CA GLU A 20 5.19 9.51 -10.22
C GLU A 20 3.98 8.86 -9.52
N ILE A 21 3.61 9.43 -8.37
CA ILE A 21 2.40 9.06 -7.63
C ILE A 21 1.30 10.03 -8.06
N THR A 22 0.26 9.53 -8.70
CA THR A 22 -0.85 10.32 -9.28
C THR A 22 -2.21 9.86 -8.79
N GLY A 23 -3.27 10.50 -9.25
CA GLY A 23 -4.64 10.14 -8.90
C GLY A 23 -4.96 10.33 -7.42
N ALA A 24 -5.72 9.42 -6.85
CA ALA A 24 -6.12 9.48 -5.44
C ALA A 24 -4.93 9.41 -4.48
N GLU A 25 -3.94 8.56 -4.78
CA GLU A 25 -2.71 8.46 -4.00
C GLU A 25 -1.85 9.72 -4.11
N GLY A 26 -1.73 10.31 -5.30
CA GLY A 26 -1.03 11.58 -5.50
C GLY A 26 -1.68 12.73 -4.73
N HIS A 27 -3.01 12.80 -4.72
CA HIS A 27 -3.75 13.76 -3.90
C HIS A 27 -3.52 13.50 -2.40
N HIS A 28 -3.56 12.25 -1.97
CA HIS A 28 -3.27 11.86 -0.58
C HIS A 28 -1.85 12.29 -0.19
N ALA A 29 -0.85 11.96 -1.00
CA ALA A 29 0.55 12.31 -0.73
C ALA A 29 0.78 13.82 -0.68
N GLY A 30 0.33 14.55 -1.71
CA GLY A 30 0.59 15.99 -1.84
C GLY A 30 -0.27 16.88 -0.96
N SER A 31 -1.57 16.58 -0.83
CA SER A 31 -2.53 17.46 -0.14
C SER A 31 -2.82 17.04 1.29
N VAL A 32 -2.95 15.75 1.56
CA VAL A 32 -3.32 15.23 2.88
C VAL A 32 -2.09 15.01 3.75
N ARG A 33 -1.15 14.19 3.29
CA ARG A 33 0.12 13.93 3.98
C ARG A 33 1.11 15.08 3.88
N ARG A 34 0.94 15.93 2.87
CA ARG A 34 1.77 17.12 2.64
C ARG A 34 3.25 16.79 2.59
N ILE A 35 3.60 15.76 1.80
CA ILE A 35 4.98 15.38 1.53
C ILE A 35 5.75 16.62 1.07
N ARG A 36 7.00 16.72 1.49
CA ARG A 36 7.89 17.83 1.11
C ARG A 36 8.99 17.34 0.20
N VAL A 37 9.45 18.20 -0.68
CA VAL A 37 10.65 17.95 -1.49
C VAL A 37 11.82 17.60 -0.57
N GLY A 38 12.53 16.51 -0.89
CA GLY A 38 13.64 15.97 -0.09
C GLY A 38 13.21 14.94 0.97
N GLU A 39 11.91 14.79 1.25
CA GLU A 39 11.42 13.77 2.17
C GLU A 39 11.52 12.39 1.53
N SER A 40 12.00 11.40 2.30
CA SER A 40 12.07 10.00 1.86
C SER A 40 10.67 9.40 1.77
N VAL A 41 10.37 8.77 0.64
CA VAL A 41 9.07 8.17 0.34
C VAL A 41 9.27 6.74 -0.17
N LEU A 42 8.42 5.84 0.27
CA LEU A 42 8.29 4.48 -0.24
C LEU A 42 7.11 4.40 -1.22
N VAL A 43 7.34 3.89 -2.42
CA VAL A 43 6.29 3.62 -3.40
C VAL A 43 6.26 2.14 -3.70
N THR A 44 5.09 1.51 -3.65
CA THR A 44 4.92 0.06 -3.86
C THR A 44 3.77 -0.24 -4.82
N ASP A 45 3.88 -1.34 -5.55
CA ASP A 45 2.79 -1.89 -6.37
C ASP A 45 1.83 -2.78 -5.56
N GLY A 46 2.14 -3.03 -4.29
CA GLY A 46 1.38 -3.98 -3.46
C GLY A 46 1.61 -5.45 -3.82
N GLN A 47 2.51 -5.76 -4.75
CA GLN A 47 2.80 -7.11 -5.24
C GLN A 47 4.23 -7.57 -4.95
N GLY A 48 4.90 -6.89 -4.06
CA GLY A 48 6.25 -7.21 -3.64
C GLY A 48 7.35 -6.34 -4.24
N HIS A 49 7.02 -5.42 -5.13
CA HIS A 49 7.97 -4.44 -5.66
C HIS A 49 7.77 -3.10 -4.96
N ALA A 50 8.86 -2.48 -4.60
CA ALA A 50 8.84 -1.14 -4.06
C ALA A 50 10.11 -0.37 -4.43
N VAL A 51 10.02 0.94 -4.40
CA VAL A 51 11.16 1.84 -4.53
C VAL A 51 11.17 2.81 -3.36
N ARG A 52 12.34 3.24 -2.97
CA ARG A 52 12.54 4.27 -1.96
C ARG A 52 13.43 5.37 -2.51
N GLY A 53 13.08 6.59 -2.20
CA GLY A 53 13.89 7.75 -2.53
C GLY A 53 13.26 9.06 -2.11
N PRO A 54 13.95 10.17 -2.35
CA PRO A 54 13.45 11.50 -2.01
C PRO A 54 12.34 11.94 -2.97
N ALA A 55 11.35 12.63 -2.46
CA ALA A 55 10.42 13.41 -3.27
C ALA A 55 11.19 14.56 -3.94
N ILE A 56 11.15 14.65 -5.26
CA ILE A 56 11.85 15.70 -6.03
C ILE A 56 10.89 16.79 -6.52
N GLU A 57 9.62 16.46 -6.67
CA GLU A 57 8.57 17.40 -7.05
C GLU A 57 7.28 17.04 -6.32
N VAL A 58 6.59 18.06 -5.80
CA VAL A 58 5.34 17.89 -5.07
C VAL A 58 4.32 18.92 -5.57
N THR A 59 3.17 18.44 -5.98
CA THR A 59 1.99 19.26 -6.32
C THR A 59 0.80 18.87 -5.43
N LYS A 60 -0.34 19.51 -5.62
CA LYS A 60 -1.57 19.13 -4.91
C LYS A 60 -2.14 17.76 -5.31
N GLY A 61 -1.76 17.25 -6.48
CA GLY A 61 -2.30 16.03 -7.06
C GLY A 61 -1.27 14.99 -7.44
N SER A 62 0.02 15.29 -7.28
CA SER A 62 1.08 14.34 -7.61
C SER A 62 2.34 14.57 -6.78
N VAL A 63 3.10 13.49 -6.62
CA VAL A 63 4.44 13.51 -6.02
C VAL A 63 5.36 12.68 -6.91
N SER A 64 6.49 13.27 -7.32
CA SER A 64 7.53 12.58 -8.07
C SER A 64 8.66 12.17 -7.13
N VAL A 65 9.03 10.90 -7.17
CA VAL A 65 10.06 10.30 -6.31
C VAL A 65 11.23 9.81 -7.17
N GLU A 66 12.43 10.23 -6.85
CA GLU A 66 13.64 9.68 -7.46
C GLU A 66 13.96 8.32 -6.85
N THR A 67 14.13 7.31 -7.71
CA THR A 67 14.45 5.95 -7.26
C THR A 67 15.91 5.87 -6.83
N VAL A 68 16.13 5.70 -5.53
CA VAL A 68 17.46 5.46 -4.94
C VAL A 68 17.64 3.99 -4.62
N GLU A 69 16.62 3.36 -4.04
CA GLU A 69 16.64 1.96 -3.62
C GLU A 69 15.48 1.20 -4.26
N ILE A 70 15.78 0.03 -4.79
CA ILE A 70 14.78 -0.91 -5.30
C ILE A 70 14.66 -2.05 -4.30
N LEU A 71 13.44 -2.31 -3.86
CA LEU A 71 13.09 -3.34 -2.90
C LEU A 71 12.23 -4.39 -3.57
N HIS A 72 12.53 -5.65 -3.31
CA HIS A 72 11.72 -6.77 -3.75
C HIS A 72 11.47 -7.73 -2.60
N THR A 73 10.20 -7.95 -2.31
CA THR A 73 9.76 -8.96 -1.34
C THR A 73 9.21 -10.15 -2.12
N PRO A 74 9.89 -11.30 -2.09
CA PRO A 74 9.42 -12.47 -2.80
C PRO A 74 8.08 -12.95 -2.24
N ALA A 75 7.27 -13.57 -3.09
CA ALA A 75 6.03 -14.20 -2.66
C ALA A 75 6.31 -15.26 -1.59
N THR A 76 5.47 -15.30 -0.57
CA THR A 76 5.60 -16.31 0.49
C THR A 76 5.28 -17.70 -0.05
N THR A 77 6.00 -18.72 0.43
CA THR A 77 5.75 -20.12 0.06
C THR A 77 4.45 -20.66 0.68
N HIS A 78 3.97 -20.04 1.73
CA HIS A 78 2.73 -20.42 2.42
C HIS A 78 1.67 -19.35 2.21
N ARG A 79 0.48 -19.78 1.85
CA ARG A 79 -0.67 -18.91 1.67
C ARG A 79 -1.69 -19.15 2.78
N TRP A 80 -2.01 -18.11 3.52
CA TRP A 80 -3.03 -18.13 4.54
C TRP A 80 -4.36 -17.67 3.94
N VAL A 81 -5.38 -18.50 4.09
CA VAL A 81 -6.75 -18.19 3.67
C VAL A 81 -7.64 -18.25 4.89
N ALA A 82 -8.35 -17.17 5.19
CA ALA A 82 -9.35 -17.13 6.25
C ALA A 82 -10.75 -17.31 5.67
N VAL A 83 -11.50 -18.27 6.18
CA VAL A 83 -12.92 -18.44 5.85
C VAL A 83 -13.71 -17.82 6.99
N GLN A 84 -14.32 -16.67 6.75
CA GLN A 84 -14.96 -15.85 7.78
C GLN A 84 -16.45 -15.71 7.54
N ALA A 85 -17.25 -16.15 8.50
CA ALA A 85 -18.67 -15.79 8.53
C ALA A 85 -18.82 -14.29 8.81
N LEU A 86 -19.68 -13.62 8.06
CA LEU A 86 -19.92 -12.20 8.23
C LEU A 86 -20.65 -11.94 9.57
N PRO A 87 -20.01 -11.30 10.54
CA PRO A 87 -20.65 -10.85 11.77
C PRO A 87 -21.48 -9.58 11.50
N LYS A 88 -22.34 -9.23 12.45
CA LYS A 88 -23.16 -8.02 12.35
C LYS A 88 -22.34 -6.75 12.57
N SER A 89 -22.80 -5.67 11.96
CA SER A 89 -22.29 -4.30 12.07
C SER A 89 -20.79 -4.15 11.72
N ASP A 90 -20.13 -3.23 12.36
CA ASP A 90 -18.71 -2.87 12.23
C ASP A 90 -17.71 -3.98 12.54
N ARG A 91 -18.16 -5.07 13.15
CA ARG A 91 -17.30 -6.23 13.45
C ARG A 91 -16.80 -6.94 12.20
N ALA A 92 -17.54 -6.87 11.08
CA ALA A 92 -17.07 -7.41 9.80
C ALA A 92 -15.84 -6.63 9.28
N GLU A 93 -15.89 -5.32 9.35
CA GLU A 93 -14.76 -4.44 8.96
C GLU A 93 -13.56 -4.65 9.87
N LEU A 94 -13.79 -4.76 11.19
CA LEU A 94 -12.74 -5.05 12.17
C LEU A 94 -12.07 -6.40 11.88
N ALA A 95 -12.85 -7.44 11.56
CA ALA A 95 -12.31 -8.76 11.23
C ALA A 95 -11.42 -8.71 9.99
N VAL A 96 -11.87 -8.05 8.93
CA VAL A 96 -11.09 -7.88 7.69
C VAL A 96 -9.80 -7.10 7.95
N ALA A 97 -9.88 -5.99 8.67
CA ALA A 97 -8.72 -5.19 9.01
C ALA A 97 -7.69 -6.00 9.82
N THR A 98 -8.13 -6.69 10.86
CA THR A 98 -7.26 -7.50 11.71
C THR A 98 -6.61 -8.66 10.94
N LEU A 99 -7.37 -9.38 10.11
CA LEU A 99 -6.84 -10.46 9.28
C LEU A 99 -5.80 -9.94 8.27
N THR A 100 -6.05 -8.77 7.71
CA THR A 100 -5.11 -8.11 6.78
C THR A 100 -3.82 -7.71 7.49
N GLU A 101 -3.91 -7.11 8.67
CA GLU A 101 -2.75 -6.75 9.49
C GLU A 101 -1.92 -7.97 9.90
N MET A 102 -2.55 -9.11 10.11
CA MET A 102 -1.88 -10.39 10.42
C MET A 102 -1.27 -11.08 9.20
N GLY A 103 -1.41 -10.50 8.02
CA GLY A 103 -0.80 -11.04 6.78
C GLY A 103 -1.58 -12.17 6.12
N VAL A 104 -2.89 -12.24 6.33
CA VAL A 104 -3.75 -13.18 5.62
C VAL A 104 -3.82 -12.79 4.14
N HIS A 105 -3.63 -13.75 3.24
CA HIS A 105 -3.54 -13.50 1.80
C HIS A 105 -4.90 -13.42 1.11
N GLU A 106 -5.89 -14.12 1.65
CA GLU A 106 -7.23 -14.18 1.08
C GLU A 106 -8.27 -14.35 2.18
N ILE A 107 -9.39 -13.66 2.03
CA ILE A 107 -10.52 -13.77 2.94
C ILE A 107 -11.73 -14.21 2.13
N LEU A 108 -12.24 -15.40 2.42
CA LEU A 108 -13.49 -15.91 1.86
C LEU A 108 -14.62 -15.58 2.83
N ALA A 109 -15.35 -14.52 2.52
CA ALA A 109 -16.48 -14.10 3.32
C ALA A 109 -17.75 -14.89 2.94
N TRP A 110 -18.51 -15.34 3.91
CA TRP A 110 -19.77 -16.02 3.70
C TRP A 110 -20.82 -15.58 4.73
N GLN A 111 -22.07 -15.73 4.38
CA GLN A 111 -23.17 -15.38 5.26
C GLN A 111 -23.84 -16.63 5.80
N ALA A 112 -23.92 -16.74 7.12
CA ALA A 112 -24.66 -17.80 7.77
C ALA A 112 -26.14 -17.42 7.91
N ASP A 113 -27.04 -18.41 7.77
CA ASP A 113 -28.50 -18.18 7.97
C ASP A 113 -28.81 -17.72 9.39
N ARG A 114 -28.02 -18.18 10.37
CA ARG A 114 -28.13 -17.80 11.77
C ARG A 114 -26.78 -17.30 12.26
N SER A 115 -26.63 -15.99 12.26
CA SER A 115 -25.49 -15.31 12.80
C SER A 115 -25.93 -14.37 13.93
N ILE A 116 -25.29 -14.47 15.06
CA ILE A 116 -25.57 -13.63 16.22
C ILE A 116 -24.70 -12.36 16.15
#